data_4f2cbdabd5424be6147755014d829d82
#
_entry.id   4f2cbdabd5424be6147755014d829d82
#
_cell.length_a   1.000
_cell.length_b   1.000
_cell.length_c   1.000
_cell.angle_alpha   90.00
_cell.angle_beta   90.00
_cell.angle_gamma   90.00
#
_symmetry.space_group_name_H-M   'P 1'
#
loop_
_entity.id
_entity.type
_entity.pdbx_description
1 polymer ?
#
loop_
_entity_poly.entity_id
_entity_poly.type
_entity_poly.pdbx_seq_one_letter_code
_entity_poly.pdbx_strand_id
1 'polypeptide(L)'
;REEGFQDGTLYPYYYPGDRLDRWQVWNNGEGGDALFTLGDAAASSSGGKVTVTLPFTAGSFTGINGDSSKNRNAWPSFIGTYTLSARSGDTVVAETDMTVNAYDSYVRYDDIDESIQDIIDEALPGRYITVTTFGQSEGGRDQYYVTLSDSKASVDAFQAMNAIAETAPASLQDKLEKGSMGDYRVPFFLNNVHPDEDPGVDAQLNVLRALATQETVTYNTLTGFKDKSVDISEMFAPDVLDLGITGLGSQKFTRDAEGNIQDNTGVNDASELYTISGDITLKVDDILDDIIFVICPNENPDGRTYNTRRNDNGFDLNRDASNQTQNETTNLVQVINDWNPVVFAELHGYMTEFLVEPCTPPHEPNLEYDLLVKNFALGSEAFGTAALGTMSATREEHPDTLYWSYYMPLRDDYDPSTMHWSAWDDLCTNYGPSYAMLNCGSLGYTIETPYNNEASTDLFEYGVYGLIDYVME
;
A
#
# COMPACT_ATOMS: atom_id res chain seq x y z
N ARG A 1 -18.49 19.91 7.45
CA ARG A 1 -17.63 20.09 6.25
C ARG A 1 -18.49 20.64 5.13
N GLU A 2 -18.11 21.77 4.59
CA GLU A 2 -18.71 22.32 3.41
C GLU A 2 -18.15 21.57 2.19
N GLU A 3 -19.06 20.95 1.44
CA GLU A 3 -19.01 20.59 0.04
C GLU A 3 -17.64 20.30 -0.57
N GLY A 4 -17.28 19.03 -0.65
CA GLY A 4 -16.20 18.58 -1.53
C GLY A 4 -16.62 18.62 -2.99
N PHE A 5 -16.29 19.67 -3.70
CA PHE A 5 -16.25 19.66 -5.15
C PHE A 5 -14.98 18.92 -5.58
N GLN A 6 -15.14 17.81 -6.25
CA GLN A 6 -14.05 17.16 -6.95
C GLN A 6 -14.43 17.03 -8.42
N ASP A 7 -13.62 17.55 -9.31
CA ASP A 7 -13.65 17.36 -10.76
C ASP A 7 -14.96 17.73 -11.48
N GLY A 8 -15.73 18.68 -10.97
CA GLY A 8 -16.98 19.10 -11.58
C GLY A 8 -18.11 18.06 -11.53
N THR A 9 -17.90 16.94 -10.85
CA THR A 9 -18.92 15.95 -10.61
C THR A 9 -19.69 16.33 -9.35
N LEU A 10 -21.01 16.41 -9.44
CA LEU A 10 -21.85 16.58 -8.26
C LEU A 10 -21.83 15.28 -7.46
N TYR A 11 -21.05 15.27 -6.36
CA TYR A 11 -21.11 14.15 -5.43
C TYR A 11 -22.44 14.18 -4.65
N PRO A 12 -22.98 13.02 -4.30
CA PRO A 12 -24.17 12.95 -3.50
C PRO A 12 -23.94 13.69 -2.17
N TYR A 13 -24.92 14.49 -1.76
CA TYR A 13 -24.87 15.15 -0.47
C TYR A 13 -25.01 14.12 0.64
N TYR A 14 -24.13 14.19 1.62
CA TYR A 14 -24.18 13.39 2.83
C TYR A 14 -24.62 14.27 3.97
N TYR A 15 -25.63 13.82 4.68
CA TYR A 15 -26.19 14.55 5.76
C TYR A 15 -26.31 13.67 7.00
N PRO A 16 -25.48 13.92 8.04
CA PRO A 16 -25.61 13.18 9.28
C PRO A 16 -26.94 13.44 9.98
N GLY A 17 -27.62 14.54 9.68
CA GLY A 17 -28.95 14.80 10.23
C GLY A 17 -28.96 15.09 11.73
N ASP A 18 -30.08 15.66 12.19
CA ASP A 18 -30.37 15.87 13.62
C ASP A 18 -31.00 14.65 14.30
N ARG A 19 -31.39 13.64 13.53
CA ARG A 19 -31.96 12.37 13.96
C ARG A 19 -31.26 11.22 13.26
N LEU A 20 -31.05 10.13 13.99
CA LEU A 20 -30.33 8.97 13.47
C LEU A 20 -31.03 8.34 12.23
N ASP A 21 -32.38 8.38 12.21
CA ASP A 21 -33.16 7.92 11.05
C ASP A 21 -33.15 8.87 9.85
N ARG A 22 -32.49 10.00 9.95
CA ARG A 22 -32.31 10.97 8.86
C ARG A 22 -30.89 11.02 8.34
N TRP A 23 -30.02 10.23 8.86
CA TRP A 23 -28.70 10.07 8.28
C TRP A 23 -28.84 9.34 6.95
N GLN A 24 -28.58 10.08 5.88
CA GLN A 24 -28.85 9.61 4.51
C GLN A 24 -27.73 10.01 3.59
N VAL A 25 -27.58 9.19 2.58
CA VAL A 25 -26.80 9.52 1.40
C VAL A 25 -27.75 10.16 0.39
N TRP A 26 -27.52 11.39 0.00
CA TRP A 26 -28.37 12.12 -0.95
C TRP A 26 -27.80 12.04 -2.35
N ASN A 27 -28.64 11.72 -3.32
CA ASN A 27 -28.28 11.70 -4.72
C ASN A 27 -28.95 12.91 -5.42
N ASN A 28 -28.18 14.01 -5.61
CA ASN A 28 -28.61 15.20 -6.36
C ASN A 28 -29.99 15.79 -5.95
N GLY A 29 -30.28 15.82 -4.64
CA GLY A 29 -31.52 16.39 -4.13
C GLY A 29 -32.72 15.43 -4.11
N GLU A 30 -32.53 14.21 -4.59
CA GLU A 30 -33.46 13.11 -4.37
C GLU A 30 -33.04 12.37 -3.10
N GLY A 31 -33.99 12.02 -2.21
CA GLY A 31 -33.68 11.30 -0.97
C GLY A 31 -32.91 10.01 -1.25
N GLY A 32 -31.84 9.78 -0.49
CA GLY A 32 -30.99 8.61 -0.63
C GLY A 32 -31.26 7.51 0.41
N ASP A 33 -30.47 6.47 0.37
CA ASP A 33 -30.58 5.36 1.31
C ASP A 33 -30.24 5.81 2.74
N ALA A 34 -31.00 5.28 3.71
CA ALA A 34 -30.77 5.54 5.12
C ALA A 34 -29.50 4.84 5.59
N LEU A 35 -28.63 5.58 6.28
CA LEU A 35 -27.41 5.00 6.88
C LEU A 35 -27.73 4.06 8.04
N PHE A 36 -28.80 4.37 8.80
CA PHE A 36 -29.24 3.55 9.93
C PHE A 36 -30.69 3.10 9.74
N THR A 37 -30.91 1.83 10.02
CA THR A 37 -32.28 1.29 10.14
C THR A 37 -32.60 1.17 11.62
N LEU A 38 -33.71 1.82 12.04
CA LEU A 38 -34.20 1.71 13.40
C LEU A 38 -35.20 0.56 13.51
N GLY A 39 -35.03 -0.28 14.52
CA GLY A 39 -36.00 -1.30 14.89
C GLY A 39 -37.10 -0.76 15.81
N ASP A 40 -38.01 -1.63 16.20
CA ASP A 40 -39.09 -1.27 17.10
C ASP A 40 -38.59 -0.97 18.52
N ALA A 41 -38.99 0.14 19.06
CA ALA A 41 -38.69 0.51 20.43
C ALA A 41 -39.45 -0.40 21.42
N ALA A 42 -38.72 -1.01 22.34
CA ALA A 42 -39.30 -1.78 23.45
C ALA A 42 -39.12 -1.03 24.77
N ALA A 43 -40.15 -0.92 25.57
CA ALA A 43 -40.07 -0.30 26.88
C ALA A 43 -40.46 -1.29 27.97
N SER A 44 -39.67 -1.29 29.06
CA SER A 44 -39.98 -2.07 30.26
C SER A 44 -39.84 -1.16 31.51
N SER A 45 -40.63 -1.47 32.54
CA SER A 45 -40.51 -0.72 33.81
C SER A 45 -40.32 -1.68 34.99
N SER A 46 -39.33 -1.39 35.83
CA SER A 46 -39.04 -2.15 37.03
C SER A 46 -38.42 -1.25 38.07
N GLY A 47 -38.89 -1.31 39.35
CA GLY A 47 -38.27 -0.57 40.45
C GLY A 47 -38.26 0.96 40.29
N GLY A 48 -39.26 1.51 39.59
CA GLY A 48 -39.35 2.96 39.31
C GLY A 48 -38.43 3.45 38.19
N LYS A 49 -37.77 2.55 37.49
CA LYS A 49 -36.97 2.87 36.30
C LYS A 49 -37.71 2.39 35.04
N VAL A 50 -37.68 3.20 34.01
CA VAL A 50 -38.13 2.81 32.66
C VAL A 50 -36.88 2.59 31.82
N THR A 51 -36.79 1.40 31.25
CA THR A 51 -35.74 1.07 30.28
C THR A 51 -36.40 1.06 28.89
N VAL A 52 -35.86 1.85 28.01
CA VAL A 52 -36.23 1.86 26.59
C VAL A 52 -35.06 1.27 25.80
N THR A 53 -35.36 0.27 25.01
CA THR A 53 -34.44 -0.35 24.09
C THR A 53 -34.84 0.01 22.68
N LEU A 54 -33.99 0.68 21.93
CA LEU A 54 -34.18 1.00 20.53
C LEU A 54 -33.01 0.36 19.74
N PRO A 55 -33.21 -0.79 19.13
CA PRO A 55 -32.19 -1.36 18.27
C PRO A 55 -32.05 -0.51 17.01
N PHE A 56 -30.80 -0.30 16.59
CA PHE A 56 -30.52 0.24 15.27
C PHE A 56 -29.38 -0.56 14.64
N THR A 57 -29.41 -0.64 13.31
CA THR A 57 -28.40 -1.31 12.52
C THR A 57 -27.83 -0.31 11.54
N ALA A 58 -26.51 -0.23 11.46
CA ALA A 58 -25.87 0.45 10.36
C ALA A 58 -26.21 -0.33 9.10
N GLY A 59 -26.80 0.32 8.12
CA GLY A 59 -27.06 -0.31 6.83
C GLY A 59 -25.72 -0.69 6.20
N SER A 60 -25.66 -1.84 5.55
CA SER A 60 -24.55 -2.10 4.66
C SER A 60 -24.62 -1.05 3.56
N PHE A 61 -23.56 -0.27 3.42
CA PHE A 61 -23.37 0.61 2.28
C PHE A 61 -23.17 -0.27 1.05
N THR A 62 -24.24 -0.73 0.46
CA THR A 62 -24.22 -1.51 -0.78
C THR A 62 -23.95 -0.65 -2.01
N GLY A 63 -23.48 0.56 -1.80
CA GLY A 63 -23.20 1.53 -2.84
C GLY A 63 -24.39 2.38 -3.20
N ILE A 64 -24.12 3.64 -3.50
CA ILE A 64 -25.09 4.52 -4.12
C ILE A 64 -25.38 3.95 -5.50
N ASN A 65 -26.59 3.46 -5.71
CA ASN A 65 -27.01 2.77 -6.94
C ASN A 65 -26.18 1.51 -7.28
N GLY A 66 -25.66 0.80 -6.28
CA GLY A 66 -24.86 -0.40 -6.50
C GLY A 66 -23.40 -0.13 -6.91
N ASP A 67 -22.98 1.10 -6.89
CA ASP A 67 -21.62 1.51 -7.22
C ASP A 67 -20.78 1.66 -5.94
N SER A 68 -19.94 0.68 -5.66
CA SER A 68 -19.08 0.65 -4.49
C SER A 68 -18.05 1.80 -4.47
N SER A 69 -17.66 2.34 -5.63
CA SER A 69 -16.73 3.46 -5.70
C SER A 69 -17.28 4.75 -5.08
N LYS A 70 -18.61 4.88 -5.05
CA LYS A 70 -19.28 6.02 -4.42
C LYS A 70 -19.30 5.96 -2.90
N ASN A 71 -19.18 4.78 -2.31
CA ASN A 71 -19.06 4.63 -0.86
C ASN A 71 -17.77 5.24 -0.34
N ARG A 72 -16.68 5.04 -1.06
CA ARG A 72 -15.36 5.59 -0.81
C ARG A 72 -15.38 7.12 -0.66
N ASN A 73 -16.23 7.78 -1.43
CA ASN A 73 -16.41 9.23 -1.36
C ASN A 73 -17.44 9.69 -0.32
N ALA A 74 -18.33 8.79 0.12
CA ALA A 74 -19.41 9.07 1.07
C ALA A 74 -18.94 9.02 2.52
N TRP A 75 -18.22 7.97 2.84
CA TRP A 75 -17.82 7.62 4.19
C TRP A 75 -17.09 8.74 4.94
N PRO A 76 -16.12 9.44 4.33
CA PRO A 76 -15.40 10.53 5.00
C PRO A 76 -16.31 11.60 5.61
N SER A 77 -17.49 11.80 5.04
CA SER A 77 -18.45 12.80 5.54
C SER A 77 -19.09 12.44 6.87
N PHE A 78 -19.05 11.15 7.23
CA PHE A 78 -19.65 10.65 8.46
C PHE A 78 -18.64 10.38 9.56
N ILE A 79 -17.35 10.38 9.27
CA ILE A 79 -16.29 10.12 10.27
C ILE A 79 -16.28 11.21 11.31
N GLY A 80 -16.28 10.80 12.59
CA GLY A 80 -16.24 11.71 13.71
C GLY A 80 -16.96 11.17 14.96
N THR A 81 -16.88 11.92 16.03
CA THR A 81 -17.59 11.61 17.27
C THR A 81 -18.82 12.51 17.42
N TYR A 82 -19.94 11.91 17.71
CA TYR A 82 -21.25 12.53 17.82
C TYR A 82 -21.86 12.23 19.19
N THR A 83 -22.52 13.21 19.79
CA THR A 83 -23.31 12.95 20.98
C THR A 83 -24.68 12.43 20.58
N LEU A 84 -24.99 11.18 20.89
CA LEU A 84 -26.27 10.55 20.67
C LEU A 84 -27.16 10.81 21.88
N SER A 85 -28.22 11.59 21.70
CA SER A 85 -29.16 11.95 22.77
C SER A 85 -30.48 11.21 22.62
N ALA A 86 -30.93 10.53 23.66
CA ALA A 86 -32.29 10.07 23.77
C ALA A 86 -33.19 11.17 24.38
N ARG A 87 -34.34 11.45 23.74
CA ARG A 87 -35.23 12.54 24.15
C ARG A 87 -36.65 12.05 24.42
N SER A 88 -37.28 12.68 25.40
CA SER A 88 -38.71 12.57 25.65
C SER A 88 -39.33 13.95 25.41
N GLY A 89 -39.92 14.17 24.24
CA GLY A 89 -40.25 15.52 23.77
C GLY A 89 -38.97 16.36 23.66
N ASP A 90 -38.95 17.54 24.26
CA ASP A 90 -37.78 18.42 24.20
C ASP A 90 -36.73 18.13 25.31
N THR A 91 -37.00 17.17 26.18
CA THR A 91 -36.12 16.87 27.33
C THR A 91 -35.15 15.74 26.93
N VAL A 92 -33.85 15.99 27.09
CA VAL A 92 -32.82 14.95 27.00
C VAL A 92 -32.91 14.07 28.24
N VAL A 93 -33.08 12.77 28.06
CA VAL A 93 -33.19 11.77 29.15
C VAL A 93 -31.94 10.91 29.30
N ALA A 94 -31.14 10.80 28.27
CA ALA A 94 -29.84 10.12 28.28
C ALA A 94 -28.97 10.62 27.12
N GLU A 95 -27.67 10.56 27.32
CA GLU A 95 -26.67 10.86 26.26
C GLU A 95 -25.55 9.86 26.33
N THR A 96 -24.96 9.60 25.17
CA THR A 96 -23.72 8.83 25.01
C THR A 96 -22.99 9.29 23.76
N ASP A 97 -21.71 9.02 23.69
CA ASP A 97 -20.96 9.29 22.48
C ASP A 97 -21.11 8.10 21.50
N MET A 98 -21.18 8.45 20.22
CA MET A 98 -21.15 7.53 19.10
C MET A 98 -20.01 7.96 18.17
N THR A 99 -19.05 7.08 17.98
CA THR A 99 -17.93 7.35 17.08
C THR A 99 -18.12 6.55 15.79
N VAL A 100 -17.98 7.24 14.67
CA VAL A 100 -17.87 6.65 13.34
C VAL A 100 -16.40 6.70 12.94
N ASN A 101 -15.78 5.54 12.83
CA ASN A 101 -14.37 5.42 12.54
C ASN A 101 -14.11 5.38 11.02
N ALA A 102 -12.91 5.75 10.62
CA ALA A 102 -12.43 5.61 9.24
C ALA A 102 -12.33 4.14 8.83
N TYR A 103 -11.85 3.32 9.75
CA TYR A 103 -11.57 1.88 9.57
C TYR A 103 -12.21 1.09 10.71
N ASP A 104 -12.50 -0.16 10.47
CA ASP A 104 -12.95 -1.08 11.51
C ASP A 104 -11.78 -1.87 12.12
N SER A 105 -10.82 -2.33 11.32
CA SER A 105 -9.69 -3.16 11.75
C SER A 105 -8.30 -2.58 11.42
N TYR A 106 -8.20 -1.66 10.46
CA TYR A 106 -6.90 -1.05 10.12
C TYR A 106 -6.47 0.03 11.10
N VAL A 107 -5.16 0.21 11.22
CA VAL A 107 -4.54 1.21 12.10
C VAL A 107 -4.94 2.62 11.63
N ARG A 108 -5.57 3.40 12.51
CA ARG A 108 -5.96 4.79 12.24
C ARG A 108 -4.77 5.72 12.34
N TYR A 109 -4.86 6.90 11.73
CA TYR A 109 -3.78 7.90 11.83
C TYR A 109 -3.36 8.16 13.29
N ASP A 110 -4.32 8.39 14.17
CA ASP A 110 -4.06 8.70 15.57
C ASP A 110 -3.41 7.54 16.37
N ASP A 111 -3.47 6.31 15.85
CA ASP A 111 -2.96 5.10 16.50
C ASP A 111 -1.59 4.64 15.91
N ILE A 112 -1.12 5.26 14.80
CA ILE A 112 0.14 4.85 14.15
C ILE A 112 1.34 5.12 15.06
N ASP A 113 1.39 6.28 15.72
CA ASP A 113 2.51 6.65 16.61
C ASP A 113 2.61 5.67 17.80
N GLU A 114 1.48 5.33 18.43
CA GLU A 114 1.42 4.32 19.50
C GLU A 114 1.88 2.96 18.98
N SER A 115 1.43 2.55 17.79
CA SER A 115 1.83 1.28 17.17
C SER A 115 3.34 1.20 16.91
N ILE A 116 3.95 2.29 16.45
CA ILE A 116 5.39 2.37 16.25
C ILE A 116 6.13 2.34 17.61
N GLN A 117 5.62 3.05 18.62
CA GLN A 117 6.23 3.06 19.94
C GLN A 117 6.20 1.67 20.58
N ASP A 118 5.10 0.95 20.46
CA ASP A 118 4.98 -0.44 20.92
C ASP A 118 6.03 -1.34 20.24
N ILE A 119 6.25 -1.17 18.93
CA ILE A 119 7.29 -1.91 18.20
C ILE A 119 8.68 -1.58 18.75
N ILE A 120 8.96 -0.31 19.04
CA ILE A 120 10.24 0.13 19.60
C ILE A 120 10.47 -0.49 20.98
N ASP A 121 9.44 -0.50 21.83
CA ASP A 121 9.50 -1.05 23.18
C ASP A 121 9.70 -2.58 23.20
N GLU A 122 9.23 -3.28 22.17
CA GLU A 122 9.38 -4.72 21.98
C GLU A 122 10.66 -5.11 21.22
N ALA A 123 11.40 -4.15 20.67
CA ALA A 123 12.52 -4.39 19.77
C ALA A 123 13.65 -5.21 20.44
N LEU A 124 14.22 -6.12 19.68
CA LEU A 124 15.38 -6.91 20.12
C LEU A 124 16.62 -6.03 20.29
N PRO A 125 17.54 -6.41 21.18
CA PRO A 125 18.86 -5.76 21.26
C PRO A 125 19.59 -5.80 19.93
N GLY A 126 20.24 -4.71 19.56
CA GLY A 126 20.93 -4.60 18.28
C GLY A 126 20.04 -4.08 17.15
N ARG A 127 18.87 -3.57 17.47
CA ARG A 127 17.99 -2.82 16.56
C ARG A 127 18.10 -1.33 16.86
N TYR A 128 18.54 -0.55 15.88
CA TYR A 128 18.55 0.92 15.96
C TYR A 128 17.30 1.44 15.25
N ILE A 129 16.37 1.96 16.02
CA ILE A 129 15.09 2.47 15.50
C ILE A 129 14.94 3.92 15.91
N THR A 130 14.63 4.79 14.96
CA THR A 130 14.32 6.21 15.21
C THR A 130 13.12 6.65 14.43
N VAL A 131 12.29 7.50 15.04
CA VAL A 131 11.18 8.19 14.40
C VAL A 131 11.59 9.61 14.09
N THR A 132 11.38 10.05 12.86
CA THR A 132 11.67 11.41 12.42
C THR A 132 10.41 12.05 11.86
N THR A 133 9.97 13.14 12.48
CA THR A 133 8.95 14.01 11.88
C THR A 133 9.62 14.85 10.81
N PHE A 134 9.15 14.73 9.57
CA PHE A 134 9.76 15.41 8.42
C PHE A 134 8.90 16.56 7.86
N GLY A 135 7.70 16.73 8.37
CA GLY A 135 6.83 17.83 7.99
C GLY A 135 5.43 17.70 8.54
N GLN A 136 4.55 18.52 8.02
CA GLN A 136 3.12 18.48 8.30
C GLN A 136 2.32 18.53 7.01
N SER A 137 1.18 17.83 7.01
CA SER A 137 0.20 17.87 5.92
C SER A 137 -0.45 19.25 5.79
N GLU A 138 -1.22 19.44 4.74
CA GLU A 138 -2.07 20.62 4.55
C GLU A 138 -3.09 20.79 5.69
N GLY A 139 -3.56 19.70 6.29
CA GLY A 139 -4.41 19.68 7.46
C GLY A 139 -3.68 19.90 8.80
N GLY A 140 -2.37 20.07 8.78
CA GLY A 140 -1.53 20.31 9.95
C GLY A 140 -1.24 19.06 10.79
N ARG A 141 -1.33 17.86 10.21
CA ARG A 141 -0.98 16.58 10.83
C ARG A 141 0.47 16.25 10.55
N ASP A 142 1.15 15.70 11.55
CA ASP A 142 2.57 15.33 11.43
C ASP A 142 2.75 14.19 10.44
N GLN A 143 3.76 14.34 9.58
CA GLN A 143 4.31 13.30 8.73
C GLN A 143 5.59 12.78 9.36
N TYR A 144 5.77 11.46 9.42
CA TYR A 144 6.98 10.87 9.96
C TYR A 144 7.36 9.60 9.22
N TYR A 145 8.66 9.31 9.29
CA TYR A 145 9.20 8.03 8.87
C TYR A 145 10.00 7.39 10.00
N VAL A 146 10.12 6.09 9.93
CA VAL A 146 10.93 5.28 10.84
C VAL A 146 12.19 4.84 10.11
N THR A 147 13.34 5.05 10.74
CA THR A 147 14.61 4.45 10.31
C THR A 147 14.87 3.21 11.14
N LEU A 148 15.11 2.07 10.49
CA LEU A 148 15.55 0.83 11.14
C LEU A 148 16.89 0.39 10.54
N SER A 149 17.87 0.12 11.43
CA SER A 149 19.21 -0.37 11.09
C SER A 149 19.77 -1.20 12.26
N ASP A 150 20.92 -1.81 12.08
CA ASP A 150 21.65 -2.46 13.16
C ASP A 150 22.22 -1.47 14.17
N SER A 151 22.63 -0.28 13.70
CA SER A 151 23.27 0.73 14.55
C SER A 151 23.15 2.15 14.00
N LYS A 152 23.27 3.13 14.91
CA LYS A 152 23.41 4.53 14.52
C LYS A 152 24.68 4.76 13.69
N ALA A 153 25.73 4.02 13.94
CA ALA A 153 27.01 4.20 13.24
C ALA A 153 26.86 3.85 11.75
N SER A 154 26.07 2.83 11.43
CA SER A 154 25.77 2.45 10.03
C SER A 154 24.97 3.54 9.31
N VAL A 155 23.96 4.10 9.99
CA VAL A 155 23.20 5.23 9.45
C VAL A 155 24.11 6.45 9.21
N ASP A 156 24.94 6.82 10.19
CA ASP A 156 25.87 7.94 10.05
C ASP A 156 26.89 7.71 8.92
N ALA A 157 27.36 6.47 8.74
CA ALA A 157 28.29 6.10 7.67
C ALA A 157 27.62 6.20 6.29
N PHE A 158 26.39 5.74 6.17
CA PHE A 158 25.58 5.90 4.96
C PHE A 158 25.38 7.38 4.61
N GLN A 159 24.94 8.20 5.58
CA GLN A 159 24.70 9.62 5.35
C GLN A 159 25.98 10.37 4.92
N ALA A 160 27.11 10.01 5.52
CA ALA A 160 28.41 10.57 5.12
C ALA A 160 28.80 10.17 3.69
N MET A 161 28.45 8.97 3.25
CA MET A 161 28.69 8.50 1.89
C MET A 161 27.74 9.15 0.90
N ASN A 162 26.48 9.30 1.26
CA ASN A 162 25.47 9.98 0.43
C ASN A 162 25.84 11.43 0.17
N ALA A 163 26.35 12.15 1.16
CA ALA A 163 26.87 13.51 0.98
C ALA A 163 28.03 13.58 -0.04
N ILE A 164 28.80 12.50 -0.22
CA ILE A 164 29.83 12.42 -1.28
C ILE A 164 29.15 12.24 -2.65
N ALA A 165 28.07 11.48 -2.74
CA ALA A 165 27.31 11.32 -3.98
C ALA A 165 26.80 12.66 -4.50
N GLU A 166 26.28 13.50 -3.61
CA GLU A 166 25.78 14.83 -3.96
C GLU A 166 26.87 15.83 -4.35
N THR A 167 27.99 15.83 -3.62
CA THR A 167 29.00 16.87 -3.73
C THR A 167 30.18 16.50 -4.62
N ALA A 168 30.47 15.21 -4.79
CA ALA A 168 31.62 14.68 -5.52
C ALA A 168 31.31 13.30 -6.16
N PRO A 169 30.32 13.19 -7.08
CA PRO A 169 29.86 11.91 -7.62
C PRO A 169 30.95 11.08 -8.30
N ALA A 170 31.93 11.72 -8.94
CA ALA A 170 33.11 11.03 -9.50
C ALA A 170 33.97 10.33 -8.43
N SER A 171 33.99 10.86 -7.20
CA SER A 171 34.69 10.21 -6.09
C SER A 171 33.92 8.97 -5.60
N LEU A 172 32.60 9.00 -5.64
CA LEU A 172 31.77 7.84 -5.33
C LEU A 172 31.98 6.73 -6.35
N GLN A 173 31.94 7.06 -7.64
CA GLN A 173 32.21 6.12 -8.72
C GLN A 173 33.60 5.46 -8.56
N ASP A 174 34.63 6.25 -8.28
CA ASP A 174 35.99 5.74 -8.04
C ASP A 174 36.05 4.76 -6.84
N LYS A 175 35.26 5.03 -5.78
CA LYS A 175 35.16 4.13 -4.63
C LYS A 175 34.45 2.82 -4.96
N LEU A 176 33.35 2.88 -5.74
CA LEU A 176 32.63 1.71 -6.23
C LEU A 176 33.54 0.83 -7.11
N GLU A 177 34.22 1.42 -8.10
CA GLU A 177 35.12 0.72 -9.02
C GLU A 177 36.30 0.04 -8.27
N LYS A 178 36.76 0.63 -7.18
CA LYS A 178 37.84 0.12 -6.35
C LYS A 178 37.39 -0.85 -5.25
N GLY A 179 36.09 -1.06 -5.09
CA GLY A 179 35.55 -1.84 -3.97
C GLY A 179 35.89 -1.24 -2.60
N SER A 180 35.96 0.10 -2.52
CA SER A 180 36.36 0.82 -1.32
C SER A 180 35.23 1.62 -0.69
N MET A 181 34.00 1.20 -0.91
CA MET A 181 32.79 1.80 -0.31
C MET A 181 32.73 1.61 1.22
N GLY A 182 33.52 0.65 1.74
CA GLY A 182 33.45 0.28 3.14
C GLY A 182 32.18 -0.48 3.46
N ASP A 183 31.64 -0.26 4.63
CA ASP A 183 30.40 -0.82 5.12
C ASP A 183 29.22 0.01 4.59
N TYR A 184 29.02 -0.01 3.26
CA TYR A 184 27.90 0.68 2.62
C TYR A 184 26.65 -0.19 2.69
N ARG A 185 25.55 0.39 3.16
CA ARG A 185 24.26 -0.28 3.26
C ARG A 185 23.25 0.32 2.30
N VAL A 186 22.39 -0.53 1.77
CA VAL A 186 21.36 -0.13 0.80
C VAL A 186 20.22 0.57 1.52
N PRO A 187 19.89 1.82 1.20
CA PRO A 187 18.66 2.43 1.71
C PRO A 187 17.44 1.87 0.98
N PHE A 188 16.58 1.22 1.74
CA PHE A 188 15.33 0.61 1.29
C PHE A 188 14.16 1.42 1.82
N PHE A 189 13.44 2.09 0.91
CA PHE A 189 12.33 2.97 1.26
C PHE A 189 10.99 2.27 1.02
N LEU A 190 10.13 2.25 2.03
CA LEU A 190 8.74 1.84 1.94
C LEU A 190 7.82 3.04 2.12
N ASN A 191 6.81 3.17 1.28
CA ASN A 191 5.83 4.26 1.30
C ASN A 191 4.40 3.77 1.08
N ASN A 192 3.43 4.55 1.53
CA ASN A 192 2.01 4.46 1.15
C ASN A 192 1.45 5.88 0.97
N VAL A 193 1.07 6.21 -0.26
CA VAL A 193 0.57 7.54 -0.63
C VAL A 193 -0.95 7.64 -0.53
N HIS A 194 -1.67 6.55 -0.80
CA HIS A 194 -3.13 6.53 -0.80
C HIS A 194 -3.66 5.79 0.44
N PRO A 195 -4.07 6.52 1.47
CA PRO A 195 -4.44 5.90 2.74
C PRO A 195 -5.77 5.14 2.71
N ASP A 196 -6.59 5.35 1.67
CA ASP A 196 -7.81 4.60 1.41
C ASP A 196 -7.53 3.29 0.63
N GLU A 197 -6.27 3.00 0.38
CA GLU A 197 -5.69 1.72 0.00
C GLU A 197 -5.12 1.10 1.28
N ASP A 198 -6.04 0.74 2.17
CA ASP A 198 -5.85 0.54 3.61
C ASP A 198 -4.73 -0.44 4.02
N PRO A 199 -4.49 -1.57 3.32
CA PRO A 199 -3.50 -2.57 3.69
C PRO A 199 -2.05 -2.06 3.71
N GLY A 200 -1.72 -1.05 2.90
CA GLY A 200 -0.34 -0.58 2.74
C GLY A 200 0.27 -0.01 4.01
N VAL A 201 -0.52 0.65 4.86
CA VAL A 201 -0.05 1.17 6.16
C VAL A 201 0.25 0.03 7.13
N ASP A 202 -0.69 -0.88 7.26
CA ASP A 202 -0.60 -2.00 8.21
C ASP A 202 0.51 -2.98 7.80
N ALA A 203 0.69 -3.24 6.51
CA ALA A 203 1.79 -4.04 5.99
C ALA A 203 3.16 -3.46 6.34
N GLN A 204 3.34 -2.16 6.23
CA GLN A 204 4.59 -1.51 6.60
C GLN A 204 4.87 -1.62 8.11
N LEU A 205 3.82 -1.50 8.94
CA LEU A 205 3.95 -1.69 10.39
C LEU A 205 4.27 -3.16 10.73
N ASN A 206 3.69 -4.12 10.00
CA ASN A 206 4.01 -5.54 10.16
C ASN A 206 5.46 -5.84 9.78
N VAL A 207 5.93 -5.34 8.65
CA VAL A 207 7.34 -5.46 8.23
C VAL A 207 8.27 -4.85 9.29
N LEU A 208 7.96 -3.64 9.77
CA LEU A 208 8.74 -2.99 10.82
C LEU A 208 8.76 -3.84 12.09
N ARG A 209 7.60 -4.36 12.52
CA ARG A 209 7.49 -5.21 13.72
C ARG A 209 8.29 -6.49 13.56
N ALA A 210 8.18 -7.17 12.43
CA ALA A 210 8.91 -8.40 12.18
C ALA A 210 10.43 -8.18 12.23
N LEU A 211 10.93 -7.17 11.54
CA LEU A 211 12.35 -6.83 11.52
C LEU A 211 12.87 -6.30 12.87
N ALA A 212 12.02 -5.64 13.66
CA ALA A 212 12.40 -5.13 14.97
C ALA A 212 12.39 -6.21 16.06
N THR A 213 11.44 -7.15 16.03
CA THR A 213 11.13 -8.02 17.16
C THR A 213 11.47 -9.51 16.95
N GLN A 214 11.80 -9.90 15.70
CA GLN A 214 12.11 -11.29 15.37
C GLN A 214 13.61 -11.46 15.02
N GLU A 215 14.14 -12.66 15.24
CA GLU A 215 15.50 -13.02 14.82
C GLU A 215 15.55 -13.39 13.34
N THR A 216 14.43 -13.87 12.79
CA THR A 216 14.30 -14.32 11.40
C THR A 216 12.94 -13.96 10.85
N VAL A 217 12.88 -13.73 9.54
CA VAL A 217 11.65 -13.69 8.76
C VAL A 217 11.62 -14.86 7.80
N THR A 218 10.43 -15.36 7.48
CA THR A 218 10.29 -16.57 6.65
C THR A 218 9.23 -16.34 5.59
N TYR A 219 9.51 -16.80 4.39
CA TYR A 219 8.59 -16.74 3.27
C TYR A 219 8.77 -17.96 2.35
N ASN A 220 7.87 -18.16 1.41
CA ASN A 220 7.98 -19.15 0.34
C ASN A 220 7.97 -18.41 -1.01
N THR A 221 8.46 -19.04 -2.05
CA THR A 221 8.42 -18.45 -3.40
C THR A 221 7.94 -19.48 -4.44
N LEU A 222 7.52 -19.00 -5.59
CA LEU A 222 7.23 -19.85 -6.73
C LEU A 222 8.54 -20.27 -7.41
N THR A 223 8.71 -21.57 -7.68
CA THR A 223 9.96 -22.11 -8.21
C THR A 223 9.85 -22.67 -9.64
N GLY A 224 8.66 -22.72 -10.22
CA GLY A 224 8.42 -23.15 -11.57
C GLY A 224 7.03 -23.75 -11.78
N PHE A 225 6.62 -23.88 -13.02
CA PHE A 225 5.36 -24.52 -13.36
C PHE A 225 5.38 -26.02 -13.04
N LYS A 226 4.29 -26.54 -12.51
CA LYS A 226 4.09 -27.98 -12.31
C LYS A 226 4.04 -28.72 -13.64
N ASP A 227 3.34 -28.16 -14.62
CA ASP A 227 3.37 -28.64 -15.99
C ASP A 227 4.54 -28.02 -16.74
N LYS A 228 5.60 -28.78 -16.87
CA LYS A 228 6.82 -28.38 -17.57
C LYS A 228 6.67 -28.26 -19.10
N SER A 229 5.49 -28.57 -19.65
CA SER A 229 5.18 -28.32 -21.05
C SER A 229 4.69 -26.90 -21.32
N VAL A 230 4.44 -26.10 -20.28
CA VAL A 230 4.08 -24.69 -20.42
C VAL A 230 5.25 -23.93 -21.05
N ASP A 231 4.99 -23.38 -22.23
CA ASP A 231 5.99 -22.58 -22.95
C ASP A 231 5.89 -21.11 -22.51
N ILE A 232 6.84 -20.70 -21.66
CA ILE A 232 6.92 -19.33 -21.18
C ILE A 232 7.29 -18.33 -22.27
N SER A 233 7.83 -18.79 -23.40
CA SER A 233 8.16 -17.88 -24.52
C SER A 233 6.93 -17.22 -25.15
N GLU A 234 5.75 -17.77 -24.92
CA GLU A 234 4.49 -17.14 -25.32
C GLU A 234 4.04 -16.04 -24.35
N MET A 235 4.65 -15.96 -23.16
CA MET A 235 4.23 -15.04 -22.09
C MET A 235 5.05 -13.77 -22.04
N PHE A 236 6.25 -13.77 -22.60
CA PHE A 236 7.19 -12.64 -22.54
C PHE A 236 7.76 -12.30 -23.91
N ALA A 237 8.11 -11.03 -24.07
CA ALA A 237 8.92 -10.62 -25.19
C ALA A 237 10.30 -11.33 -25.15
N PRO A 238 10.90 -11.69 -26.32
CA PRO A 238 12.16 -12.42 -26.34
C PRO A 238 13.31 -11.74 -25.61
N ASP A 239 13.38 -10.43 -25.65
CA ASP A 239 14.40 -9.63 -24.97
C ASP A 239 14.29 -9.75 -23.43
N VAL A 240 13.10 -9.89 -22.90
CA VAL A 240 12.88 -10.12 -21.47
C VAL A 240 13.37 -11.50 -21.04
N LEU A 241 13.13 -12.53 -21.85
CA LEU A 241 13.66 -13.87 -21.61
C LEU A 241 15.19 -13.93 -21.66
N ASP A 242 15.80 -13.15 -22.54
CA ASP A 242 17.25 -13.07 -22.65
C ASP A 242 17.91 -12.45 -21.41
N LEU A 243 17.15 -11.71 -20.60
CA LEU A 243 17.61 -11.18 -19.30
C LEU A 243 17.62 -12.25 -18.19
N GLY A 244 17.14 -13.45 -18.47
CA GLY A 244 17.08 -14.57 -17.53
C GLY A 244 15.89 -14.50 -16.59
N ILE A 245 14.87 -13.71 -16.91
CA ILE A 245 13.62 -13.67 -16.17
C ILE A 245 12.82 -14.93 -16.46
N THR A 246 12.34 -15.58 -15.42
CA THR A 246 11.69 -16.89 -15.57
C THR A 246 10.21 -16.80 -15.90
N GLY A 247 9.60 -15.67 -15.63
CA GLY A 247 8.17 -15.46 -15.79
C GLY A 247 7.29 -16.26 -14.83
N LEU A 248 7.86 -16.75 -13.74
CA LEU A 248 7.15 -17.62 -12.81
C LEU A 248 5.91 -16.98 -12.20
N GLY A 249 5.96 -15.67 -11.98
CA GLY A 249 4.84 -14.97 -11.38
C GLY A 249 3.75 -14.55 -12.36
N SER A 250 3.97 -14.65 -13.68
CA SER A 250 3.00 -14.16 -14.63
C SER A 250 2.01 -15.23 -15.09
N GLN A 251 0.79 -14.83 -15.23
CA GLN A 251 -0.26 -15.65 -15.82
C GLN A 251 -0.85 -14.99 -17.05
N LYS A 252 -1.31 -15.84 -17.93
CA LYS A 252 -2.00 -15.49 -19.14
C LYS A 252 -3.48 -15.26 -18.87
N PHE A 253 -3.98 -14.06 -19.00
CA PHE A 253 -5.40 -13.80 -18.89
C PHE A 253 -6.14 -14.14 -20.16
N THR A 254 -7.32 -14.77 -20.02
CA THR A 254 -8.28 -14.90 -21.11
C THR A 254 -9.34 -13.85 -20.96
N ARG A 255 -9.89 -13.38 -22.08
CA ARG A 255 -11.04 -12.49 -22.08
C ARG A 255 -12.25 -13.26 -22.57
N ASP A 256 -13.43 -13.00 -21.97
CA ASP A 256 -14.68 -13.49 -22.50
C ASP A 256 -15.07 -12.77 -23.79
N ALA A 257 -16.22 -13.16 -24.37
CA ALA A 257 -16.70 -12.57 -25.61
C ALA A 257 -17.06 -11.07 -25.48
N GLU A 258 -17.26 -10.61 -24.26
CA GLU A 258 -17.57 -9.23 -23.90
C GLU A 258 -16.29 -8.41 -23.62
N GLY A 259 -15.13 -9.05 -23.58
CA GLY A 259 -13.83 -8.42 -23.36
C GLY A 259 -13.43 -8.30 -21.87
N ASN A 260 -14.20 -8.89 -20.94
CA ASN A 260 -13.83 -8.89 -19.53
C ASN A 260 -12.70 -9.88 -19.28
N ILE A 261 -11.76 -9.51 -18.43
CA ILE A 261 -10.68 -10.41 -18.00
C ILE A 261 -11.32 -11.55 -17.23
N GLN A 262 -11.02 -12.77 -17.63
CA GLN A 262 -11.42 -13.98 -16.92
C GLN A 262 -10.21 -14.57 -16.23
N ASP A 263 -10.47 -15.12 -15.04
CA ASP A 263 -9.51 -16.05 -14.45
C ASP A 263 -9.16 -17.12 -15.51
N ASN A 264 -7.91 -17.21 -15.81
CA ASN A 264 -7.39 -18.03 -16.88
C ASN A 264 -7.73 -19.48 -16.81
N THR A 265 -7.95 -19.96 -15.63
CA THR A 265 -7.87 -21.38 -15.34
C THR A 265 -8.98 -21.82 -14.41
N GLY A 266 -9.74 -20.89 -13.83
CA GLY A 266 -10.56 -21.15 -12.68
C GLY A 266 -9.73 -21.51 -11.45
N VAL A 267 -8.43 -21.21 -11.48
CA VAL A 267 -7.51 -21.50 -10.39
C VAL A 267 -7.38 -20.27 -9.52
N ASN A 268 -7.78 -20.43 -8.27
CA ASN A 268 -7.69 -19.38 -7.24
C ASN A 268 -6.48 -19.57 -6.32
N ASP A 269 -5.52 -20.39 -6.73
CA ASP A 269 -4.38 -20.78 -5.92
C ASP A 269 -3.16 -21.03 -6.80
N ALA A 270 -2.14 -20.20 -6.64
CA ALA A 270 -0.90 -20.35 -7.40
C ALA A 270 -0.28 -21.75 -7.23
N SER A 271 -0.52 -22.43 -6.10
CA SER A 271 -0.05 -23.81 -5.88
C SER A 271 -0.62 -24.85 -6.84
N GLU A 272 -1.72 -24.55 -7.52
CA GLU A 272 -2.25 -25.48 -8.55
C GLU A 272 -1.43 -25.45 -9.83
N LEU A 273 -0.86 -24.32 -10.18
CA LEU A 273 -0.06 -24.12 -11.40
C LEU A 273 1.43 -24.20 -11.15
N TYR A 274 1.90 -23.65 -10.03
CA TYR A 274 3.31 -23.49 -9.72
C TYR A 274 3.77 -24.47 -8.64
N THR A 275 5.05 -24.76 -8.66
CA THR A 275 5.74 -25.42 -7.55
C THR A 275 6.16 -24.37 -6.55
N ILE A 276 5.79 -24.55 -5.28
CA ILE A 276 6.15 -23.67 -4.19
C ILE A 276 7.43 -24.19 -3.53
N SER A 277 8.34 -23.30 -3.15
CA SER A 277 9.52 -23.64 -2.39
C SER A 277 9.15 -24.21 -1.00
N GLY A 278 10.09 -24.81 -0.31
CA GLY A 278 10.03 -24.88 1.15
C GLY A 278 10.29 -23.50 1.75
N ASP A 279 10.26 -23.41 3.08
CA ASP A 279 10.52 -22.19 3.79
C ASP A 279 11.90 -21.62 3.46
N ILE A 280 11.94 -20.36 3.06
CA ILE A 280 13.13 -19.53 2.93
C ILE A 280 13.18 -18.66 4.17
N THR A 281 14.27 -18.73 4.92
CA THR A 281 14.42 -18.01 6.18
C THR A 281 15.61 -17.07 6.10
N LEU A 282 15.35 -15.80 6.29
CA LEU A 282 16.35 -14.74 6.34
C LEU A 282 16.59 -14.38 7.81
N LYS A 283 17.85 -14.20 8.19
CA LYS A 283 18.19 -13.66 9.49
C LYS A 283 18.11 -12.14 9.44
N VAL A 284 17.40 -11.57 10.39
CA VAL A 284 17.24 -10.12 10.43
C VAL A 284 18.57 -9.41 10.66
N ASP A 285 19.50 -10.00 11.40
CA ASP A 285 20.82 -9.42 11.57
C ASP A 285 21.57 -9.32 10.23
N ASP A 286 21.52 -10.38 9.40
CA ASP A 286 22.13 -10.37 8.06
C ASP A 286 21.45 -9.30 7.15
N ILE A 287 20.11 -9.16 7.23
CA ILE A 287 19.37 -8.12 6.53
C ILE A 287 19.87 -6.72 6.93
N LEU A 288 19.98 -6.45 8.23
CA LEU A 288 20.38 -5.15 8.73
C LEU A 288 21.89 -4.87 8.56
N ASP A 289 22.69 -5.92 8.29
CA ASP A 289 24.09 -5.75 7.87
C ASP A 289 24.19 -5.19 6.45
N ASP A 290 23.20 -5.40 5.59
CA ASP A 290 23.18 -4.95 4.19
C ASP A 290 22.23 -3.78 3.93
N ILE A 291 21.14 -3.63 4.71
CA ILE A 291 20.04 -2.71 4.42
C ILE A 291 19.78 -1.74 5.58
N ILE A 292 19.51 -0.48 5.24
CA ILE A 292 18.87 0.50 6.12
C ILE A 292 17.46 0.74 5.63
N PHE A 293 16.47 0.49 6.47
CA PHE A 293 15.08 0.75 6.14
C PHE A 293 14.69 2.18 6.47
N VAL A 294 13.96 2.79 5.55
CA VAL A 294 13.24 4.06 5.73
C VAL A 294 11.78 3.77 5.45
N ILE A 295 10.97 3.74 6.48
CA ILE A 295 9.58 3.31 6.39
C ILE A 295 8.69 4.52 6.65
N CYS A 296 7.96 4.97 5.64
CA CYS A 296 6.95 6.01 5.72
C CYS A 296 5.56 5.37 5.62
N PRO A 297 4.97 4.92 6.74
CA PRO A 297 3.73 4.16 6.68
C PRO A 297 2.59 4.96 6.07
N ASN A 298 2.65 6.28 6.17
CA ASN A 298 1.56 7.15 5.78
C ASN A 298 2.05 8.51 5.29
N GLU A 299 2.19 8.67 3.98
CA GLU A 299 2.53 9.95 3.36
C GLU A 299 1.40 10.97 3.53
N ASN A 300 0.14 10.51 3.48
CA ASN A 300 -1.05 11.35 3.50
C ASN A 300 -1.86 11.21 4.81
N PRO A 301 -1.44 11.87 5.90
CA PRO A 301 -2.13 11.77 7.18
C PRO A 301 -3.56 12.34 7.16
N ASP A 302 -3.83 13.31 6.29
CA ASP A 302 -5.18 13.85 6.11
C ASP A 302 -6.10 12.80 5.51
N GLY A 303 -5.63 12.12 4.47
CA GLY A 303 -6.36 11.03 3.85
C GLY A 303 -6.57 9.85 4.81
N ARG A 304 -5.57 9.49 5.62
CA ARG A 304 -5.69 8.40 6.60
C ARG A 304 -6.73 8.70 7.69
N THR A 305 -6.81 9.95 8.11
CA THR A 305 -7.80 10.37 9.11
C THR A 305 -9.23 10.17 8.61
N TYR A 306 -9.47 10.32 7.31
CA TYR A 306 -10.83 10.33 6.73
C TYR A 306 -11.09 9.21 5.74
N ASN A 307 -10.21 8.25 5.60
CA ASN A 307 -10.26 7.19 4.60
C ASN A 307 -10.56 7.74 3.20
N THR A 308 -9.67 8.59 2.73
CA THR A 308 -9.78 9.20 1.41
C THR A 308 -8.43 9.22 0.70
N ARG A 309 -8.47 9.05 -0.61
CA ARG A 309 -7.30 9.12 -1.49
C ARG A 309 -6.58 10.48 -1.42
N ARG A 310 -7.32 11.54 -1.17
CA ARG A 310 -6.86 12.92 -1.30
C ARG A 310 -6.55 13.55 0.05
N ASN A 311 -5.65 14.55 0.04
CA ASN A 311 -5.35 15.36 1.22
C ASN A 311 -6.48 16.39 1.52
N ASP A 312 -6.31 17.22 2.55
CA ASP A 312 -7.30 18.21 2.96
C ASP A 312 -7.55 19.31 1.91
N ASN A 313 -6.62 19.55 0.98
CA ASN A 313 -6.82 20.43 -0.18
C ASN A 313 -7.56 19.74 -1.34
N GLY A 314 -7.84 18.45 -1.24
CA GLY A 314 -8.48 17.65 -2.28
C GLY A 314 -7.54 17.22 -3.40
N PHE A 315 -6.22 17.26 -3.17
CA PHE A 315 -5.22 16.81 -4.14
C PHE A 315 -4.89 15.33 -3.99
N ASP A 316 -4.70 14.67 -5.12
CA ASP A 316 -4.09 13.35 -5.22
C ASP A 316 -2.56 13.51 -5.18
N LEU A 317 -1.93 13.11 -4.07
CA LEU A 317 -0.49 13.29 -3.88
C LEU A 317 0.32 12.49 -4.88
N ASN A 318 -0.20 11.34 -5.32
CA ASN A 318 0.42 10.54 -6.39
C ASN A 318 0.27 11.17 -7.79
N ARG A 319 0.07 12.48 -7.88
CA ARG A 319 0.10 13.30 -9.10
C ARG A 319 0.89 14.58 -8.89
N ASP A 320 1.69 14.67 -7.80
CA ASP A 320 2.30 15.90 -7.37
C ASP A 320 3.84 15.84 -7.16
N ALA A 321 4.46 14.66 -7.23
CA ALA A 321 5.88 14.48 -6.91
C ALA A 321 6.82 15.41 -7.69
N SER A 322 6.56 15.66 -8.98
CA SER A 322 7.33 16.65 -9.77
C SER A 322 6.93 18.08 -9.50
N ASN A 323 5.66 18.32 -9.17
CA ASN A 323 5.13 19.68 -9.06
C ASN A 323 5.32 20.23 -7.65
N GLN A 324 5.29 19.38 -6.63
CA GLN A 324 5.51 19.71 -5.22
C GLN A 324 4.64 20.90 -4.77
N THR A 325 3.35 20.82 -5.10
CA THR A 325 2.39 21.87 -4.77
C THR A 325 1.72 21.68 -3.42
N GLN A 326 1.81 20.46 -2.87
CA GLN A 326 1.27 20.09 -1.58
C GLN A 326 2.41 19.89 -0.57
N ASN A 327 2.14 20.22 0.68
CA ASN A 327 3.13 20.10 1.75
C ASN A 327 3.63 18.65 1.88
N GLU A 328 2.70 17.70 1.84
CA GLU A 328 3.00 16.28 2.01
C GLU A 328 4.01 15.79 0.98
N THR A 329 3.79 16.13 -0.27
CA THR A 329 4.66 15.74 -1.38
C THR A 329 6.01 16.46 -1.31
N THR A 330 6.00 17.78 -1.01
CA THR A 330 7.24 18.55 -0.85
C THR A 330 8.11 17.96 0.25
N ASN A 331 7.51 17.59 1.37
CA ASN A 331 8.21 17.00 2.50
C ASN A 331 8.76 15.61 2.15
N LEU A 332 7.95 14.75 1.49
CA LEU A 332 8.40 13.42 1.09
C LEU A 332 9.55 13.48 0.08
N VAL A 333 9.44 14.34 -0.92
CA VAL A 333 10.49 14.53 -1.94
C VAL A 333 11.81 14.94 -1.27
N GLN A 334 11.76 15.78 -0.23
CA GLN A 334 12.97 16.11 0.52
C GLN A 334 13.57 14.87 1.21
N VAL A 335 12.74 14.01 1.80
CA VAL A 335 13.22 12.76 2.42
C VAL A 335 13.81 11.81 1.37
N ILE A 336 13.17 11.67 0.21
CA ILE A 336 13.70 10.87 -0.90
C ILE A 336 15.09 11.39 -1.32
N ASN A 337 15.24 12.69 -1.46
CA ASN A 337 16.52 13.31 -1.84
C ASN A 337 17.59 13.13 -0.74
N ASP A 338 17.21 13.30 0.53
CA ASP A 338 18.13 13.16 1.66
C ASP A 338 18.63 11.72 1.85
N TRP A 339 17.79 10.73 1.52
CA TRP A 339 18.14 9.30 1.63
C TRP A 339 18.68 8.71 0.33
N ASN A 340 18.34 9.28 -0.82
CA ASN A 340 18.75 8.76 -2.13
C ASN A 340 18.59 7.23 -2.21
N PRO A 341 17.38 6.69 -2.06
CA PRO A 341 17.14 5.28 -1.87
C PRO A 341 17.54 4.45 -3.08
N VAL A 342 18.12 3.27 -2.86
CA VAL A 342 18.38 2.31 -3.93
C VAL A 342 17.08 1.59 -4.31
N VAL A 343 16.22 1.30 -3.34
CA VAL A 343 14.87 0.75 -3.55
C VAL A 343 13.85 1.71 -2.97
N PHE A 344 12.83 2.01 -3.76
CA PHE A 344 11.64 2.75 -3.34
C PHE A 344 10.40 1.93 -3.70
N ALA A 345 9.76 1.33 -2.71
CA ALA A 345 8.56 0.52 -2.91
C ALA A 345 7.33 1.22 -2.30
N GLU A 346 6.35 1.52 -3.14
CA GLU A 346 5.11 2.18 -2.76
C GLU A 346 3.95 1.20 -2.83
N LEU A 347 3.27 1.02 -1.68
CA LEU A 347 2.21 0.04 -1.52
C LEU A 347 0.85 0.68 -1.84
N HIS A 348 0.16 0.14 -2.84
CA HIS A 348 -1.08 0.63 -3.42
C HIS A 348 -2.21 -0.42 -3.43
N GLY A 349 -3.34 -0.06 -3.97
CA GLY A 349 -4.55 -0.84 -4.29
C GLY A 349 -5.56 0.10 -4.97
N TYR A 350 -6.58 -0.28 -5.61
CA TYR A 350 -7.14 -1.59 -5.83
C TYR A 350 -7.28 -1.76 -7.33
N MET A 351 -6.41 -2.55 -7.88
CA MET A 351 -6.53 -2.97 -9.27
C MET A 351 -7.28 -4.32 -9.32
N THR A 352 -7.68 -4.73 -10.50
CA THR A 352 -8.33 -6.04 -10.68
C THR A 352 -7.33 -7.18 -10.46
N GLU A 353 -6.04 -6.90 -10.64
CA GLU A 353 -4.93 -7.83 -10.54
C GLU A 353 -3.95 -7.42 -9.45
N PHE A 354 -3.15 -8.36 -8.99
CA PHE A 354 -1.96 -8.07 -8.21
C PHE A 354 -0.84 -7.64 -9.16
N LEU A 355 -0.37 -6.41 -9.04
CA LEU A 355 0.66 -5.84 -9.91
C LEU A 355 1.88 -5.42 -9.12
N VAL A 356 3.05 -5.64 -9.71
CA VAL A 356 4.33 -5.09 -9.24
C VAL A 356 4.98 -4.35 -10.41
N GLU A 357 5.01 -3.05 -10.36
CA GLU A 357 5.48 -2.17 -11.44
C GLU A 357 6.64 -1.28 -10.98
N PRO A 358 7.55 -0.86 -11.86
CA PRO A 358 7.60 -1.17 -13.28
C PRO A 358 8.36 -2.46 -13.54
N CYS A 359 7.79 -3.34 -14.31
CA CYS A 359 8.55 -4.35 -14.99
C CYS A 359 8.83 -3.93 -16.45
N THR A 360 8.60 -2.69 -16.81
CA THR A 360 8.69 -2.19 -18.18
C THR A 360 9.52 -0.93 -18.27
N PRO A 361 10.08 -0.63 -19.46
CA PRO A 361 10.73 0.65 -19.68
C PRO A 361 9.75 1.78 -19.44
N PRO A 362 9.98 2.64 -18.46
CA PRO A 362 9.28 3.90 -18.44
C PRO A 362 9.61 4.68 -19.71
N HIS A 363 8.60 5.29 -20.34
CA HIS A 363 8.78 6.11 -21.53
C HIS A 363 9.41 7.49 -21.22
N GLU A 364 10.25 7.53 -20.19
CA GLU A 364 10.99 8.71 -19.81
C GLU A 364 12.35 8.75 -20.51
N PRO A 365 12.58 9.71 -21.39
CA PRO A 365 13.80 9.73 -22.23
C PRO A 365 15.08 9.95 -21.43
N ASN A 366 14.99 10.34 -20.17
CA ASN A 366 16.14 10.60 -19.30
C ASN A 366 16.52 9.40 -18.41
N LEU A 367 15.72 8.33 -18.41
CA LEU A 367 16.04 7.12 -17.67
C LEU A 367 16.88 6.19 -18.54
N GLU A 368 18.08 5.84 -18.04
CA GLU A 368 18.92 4.84 -18.67
C GLU A 368 18.41 3.43 -18.36
N TYR A 369 17.24 3.14 -18.87
CA TYR A 369 16.54 1.89 -18.64
C TYR A 369 17.38 0.65 -18.97
N ASP A 370 18.14 0.69 -20.05
CA ASP A 370 19.00 -0.43 -20.49
C ASP A 370 19.98 -0.90 -19.40
N LEU A 371 20.35 -0.02 -18.48
CA LEU A 371 21.23 -0.37 -17.37
C LEU A 371 20.47 -1.00 -16.18
N LEU A 372 19.20 -0.71 -16.04
CA LEU A 372 18.40 -1.05 -14.85
C LEU A 372 17.33 -2.12 -15.11
N VAL A 373 16.98 -2.35 -16.37
CA VAL A 373 15.84 -3.24 -16.76
C VAL A 373 15.88 -4.60 -16.09
N LYS A 374 17.05 -5.21 -16.02
CA LYS A 374 17.21 -6.52 -15.38
C LYS A 374 16.84 -6.47 -13.91
N ASN A 375 17.31 -5.45 -13.20
CA ASN A 375 17.07 -5.31 -11.77
C ASN A 375 15.61 -4.98 -11.48
N PHE A 376 14.98 -4.13 -12.30
CA PHE A 376 13.54 -3.88 -12.18
C PHE A 376 12.71 -5.15 -12.32
N ALA A 377 12.96 -5.90 -13.40
CA ALA A 377 12.21 -7.10 -13.69
C ALA A 377 12.43 -8.20 -12.65
N LEU A 378 13.67 -8.43 -12.23
CA LEU A 378 13.99 -9.45 -11.22
C LEU A 378 13.46 -9.07 -9.84
N GLY A 379 13.53 -7.81 -9.45
CA GLY A 379 12.95 -7.35 -8.19
C GLY A 379 11.42 -7.45 -8.16
N SER A 380 10.76 -7.10 -9.29
CA SER A 380 9.30 -7.31 -9.43
C SER A 380 8.94 -8.80 -9.33
N GLU A 381 9.71 -9.68 -9.98
CA GLU A 381 9.50 -11.13 -9.92
C GLU A 381 9.73 -11.65 -8.50
N ALA A 382 10.77 -11.19 -7.82
CA ALA A 382 11.08 -11.59 -6.45
C ALA A 382 9.94 -11.21 -5.49
N PHE A 383 9.43 -9.99 -5.59
CA PHE A 383 8.29 -9.54 -4.80
C PHE A 383 7.05 -10.40 -5.06
N GLY A 384 6.65 -10.51 -6.31
CA GLY A 384 5.39 -11.18 -6.69
C GLY A 384 5.41 -12.67 -6.42
N THR A 385 6.51 -13.35 -6.71
CA THR A 385 6.63 -14.80 -6.46
C THR A 385 6.69 -15.14 -4.97
N ALA A 386 7.31 -14.29 -4.15
CA ALA A 386 7.32 -14.44 -2.70
C ALA A 386 5.92 -14.25 -2.11
N ALA A 387 5.24 -13.18 -2.50
CA ALA A 387 3.87 -12.90 -2.07
C ALA A 387 2.94 -14.08 -2.37
N LEU A 388 2.83 -14.49 -3.63
CA LEU A 388 1.93 -15.56 -4.05
C LEU A 388 2.38 -16.93 -3.54
N GLY A 389 3.67 -17.21 -3.49
CA GLY A 389 4.21 -18.47 -2.99
C GLY A 389 3.87 -18.67 -1.52
N THR A 390 4.05 -17.64 -0.70
CA THR A 390 3.77 -17.71 0.74
C THR A 390 2.27 -17.78 1.00
N MET A 391 1.47 -16.96 0.35
CA MET A 391 0.02 -16.99 0.51
C MET A 391 -0.57 -18.35 0.11
N SER A 392 -0.04 -18.96 -0.95
CA SER A 392 -0.45 -20.31 -1.36
C SER A 392 0.01 -21.40 -0.38
N ALA A 393 1.17 -21.25 0.23
CA ALA A 393 1.67 -22.18 1.24
C ALA A 393 0.87 -22.10 2.55
N THR A 394 0.39 -20.91 2.91
CA THR A 394 -0.36 -20.63 4.15
C THR A 394 -1.87 -20.57 3.93
N ARG A 395 -2.38 -21.11 2.84
CA ARG A 395 -3.80 -21.01 2.44
C ARG A 395 -4.80 -21.44 3.52
N GLU A 396 -4.45 -22.44 4.36
CA GLU A 396 -5.34 -22.86 5.44
C GLU A 396 -5.59 -21.74 6.47
N GLU A 397 -4.63 -20.81 6.59
CA GLU A 397 -4.69 -19.65 7.46
C GLU A 397 -5.48 -18.50 6.82
N HIS A 398 -5.56 -18.48 5.48
CA HIS A 398 -6.22 -17.45 4.67
C HIS A 398 -7.27 -18.06 3.71
N PRO A 399 -8.32 -18.75 4.22
CA PRO A 399 -9.23 -19.53 3.39
C PRO A 399 -10.07 -18.67 2.41
N ASP A 400 -10.27 -17.42 2.72
CA ASP A 400 -11.10 -16.50 1.93
C ASP A 400 -10.27 -15.69 0.93
N THR A 401 -8.96 -15.95 0.84
CA THR A 401 -8.09 -15.24 -0.08
C THR A 401 -8.27 -15.78 -1.49
N LEU A 402 -8.66 -14.91 -2.39
CA LEU A 402 -8.58 -15.18 -3.81
C LEU A 402 -7.16 -14.89 -4.26
N TYR A 403 -6.45 -15.93 -4.69
CA TYR A 403 -5.11 -15.78 -5.27
C TYR A 403 -5.26 -15.36 -6.72
N TRP A 404 -5.26 -14.07 -6.94
CA TRP A 404 -5.22 -13.53 -8.27
C TRP A 404 -3.85 -13.82 -8.88
N SER A 405 -3.87 -14.00 -10.18
CA SER A 405 -2.67 -14.19 -10.94
C SER A 405 -1.70 -13.06 -10.63
N TYR A 406 -0.50 -13.38 -10.23
CA TYR A 406 0.58 -12.44 -10.32
C TYR A 406 0.71 -12.03 -11.77
N TYR A 407 0.64 -10.76 -11.97
CA TYR A 407 0.56 -10.20 -13.29
C TYR A 407 1.74 -9.24 -13.47
N MET A 408 2.63 -9.64 -14.33
CA MET A 408 3.53 -8.68 -14.94
C MET A 408 2.70 -7.93 -15.97
N PRO A 409 2.73 -6.57 -16.01
CA PRO A 409 1.75 -5.81 -16.75
C PRO A 409 1.73 -6.19 -18.22
N LEU A 410 0.66 -6.83 -18.60
CA LEU A 410 0.34 -7.13 -19.97
C LEU A 410 -0.68 -6.11 -20.44
N ARG A 411 -0.52 -5.58 -21.63
CA ARG A 411 -1.53 -4.68 -22.20
C ARG A 411 -2.89 -5.35 -22.28
N ASP A 412 -3.94 -4.51 -22.26
CA ASP A 412 -5.34 -4.89 -22.29
C ASP A 412 -5.74 -5.86 -23.42
N ASP A 413 -5.05 -5.86 -24.55
CA ASP A 413 -5.39 -6.65 -25.72
C ASP A 413 -4.72 -8.03 -25.75
N TYR A 414 -3.97 -8.36 -24.73
CA TYR A 414 -3.34 -9.64 -24.53
C TYR A 414 -3.06 -10.47 -25.80
N ASP A 415 -2.22 -9.96 -26.65
CA ASP A 415 -1.62 -10.71 -27.76
C ASP A 415 -0.15 -10.96 -27.42
N PRO A 416 0.30 -12.22 -27.28
CA PRO A 416 1.70 -12.53 -26.97
C PRO A 416 2.69 -11.92 -27.96
N SER A 417 2.28 -11.65 -29.19
CA SER A 417 3.10 -10.97 -30.20
C SER A 417 3.20 -9.46 -29.97
N THR A 418 2.32 -8.91 -29.14
CA THR A 418 2.26 -7.50 -28.77
C THR A 418 2.47 -7.30 -27.28
N MET A 419 2.98 -8.31 -26.58
CA MET A 419 3.38 -8.19 -25.17
C MET A 419 4.38 -7.06 -25.04
N HIS A 420 3.82 -5.92 -24.76
CA HIS A 420 4.56 -4.79 -24.26
C HIS A 420 4.39 -4.79 -22.76
N TRP A 421 5.47 -4.72 -22.08
CA TRP A 421 5.49 -4.22 -20.74
C TRP A 421 4.80 -2.86 -20.80
N SER A 422 3.58 -2.78 -20.33
CA SER A 422 2.92 -1.51 -20.22
C SER A 422 3.47 -0.81 -19.00
N ALA A 423 4.56 -0.11 -19.18
CA ALA A 423 4.73 1.02 -18.29
C ALA A 423 3.44 1.82 -18.34
N TRP A 424 3.00 2.28 -17.25
CA TRP A 424 2.11 3.39 -17.19
C TRP A 424 2.67 4.44 -18.15
N ASP A 425 2.05 4.61 -19.31
CA ASP A 425 2.52 5.54 -20.33
C ASP A 425 2.48 7.01 -19.84
N ASP A 426 1.77 7.25 -18.75
CA ASP A 426 1.65 8.51 -18.03
C ASP A 426 2.56 8.58 -16.81
N LEU A 427 3.54 7.70 -16.70
CA LEU A 427 4.65 7.83 -15.78
C LEU A 427 5.47 9.06 -16.12
N CYS A 428 4.88 10.16 -15.83
CA CYS A 428 5.63 11.34 -15.57
C CYS A 428 6.18 11.26 -14.14
N THR A 429 7.13 12.09 -13.84
CA THR A 429 7.74 12.25 -12.51
C THR A 429 6.73 12.62 -11.40
N ASN A 430 5.45 12.48 -11.64
CA ASN A 430 4.38 12.85 -10.70
C ASN A 430 4.07 11.79 -9.66
N TYR A 431 4.58 10.55 -9.86
CA TYR A 431 4.47 9.47 -8.88
C TYR A 431 5.72 9.39 -8.01
N GLY A 432 5.58 9.01 -6.76
CA GLY A 432 6.70 8.85 -5.83
C GLY A 432 7.79 7.90 -6.37
N PRO A 433 7.45 6.66 -6.77
CA PRO A 433 8.41 5.71 -7.33
C PRO A 433 9.13 6.25 -8.57
N SER A 434 8.40 6.90 -9.48
CA SER A 434 8.99 7.47 -10.69
C SER A 434 9.92 8.64 -10.39
N TYR A 435 9.55 9.47 -9.41
CA TYR A 435 10.42 10.55 -8.94
C TYR A 435 11.74 9.99 -8.39
N ALA A 436 11.67 8.98 -7.51
CA ALA A 436 12.86 8.33 -6.95
C ALA A 436 13.71 7.68 -8.04
N MET A 437 13.08 6.99 -9.00
CA MET A 437 13.76 6.38 -10.12
C MET A 437 14.52 7.39 -10.98
N LEU A 438 13.88 8.50 -11.35
CA LEU A 438 14.47 9.50 -12.26
C LEU A 438 15.50 10.40 -11.59
N ASN A 439 15.34 10.70 -10.31
CA ASN A 439 16.19 11.65 -9.61
C ASN A 439 17.28 10.99 -8.75
N CYS A 440 17.02 9.78 -8.25
CA CYS A 440 17.96 9.05 -7.41
C CYS A 440 18.54 7.80 -8.09
N GLY A 441 17.99 7.37 -9.24
CA GLY A 441 18.36 6.10 -9.86
C GLY A 441 17.85 4.88 -9.09
N SER A 442 16.80 5.06 -8.30
CA SER A 442 16.19 4.02 -7.48
C SER A 442 15.55 2.93 -8.32
N LEU A 443 15.51 1.71 -7.81
CA LEU A 443 14.55 0.70 -8.23
C LEU A 443 13.20 1.08 -7.61
N GLY A 444 12.40 1.84 -8.36
CA GLY A 444 11.11 2.34 -7.92
C GLY A 444 9.99 1.36 -8.29
N TYR A 445 9.21 0.94 -7.31
CA TYR A 445 8.11 0.00 -7.52
C TYR A 445 6.79 0.58 -7.04
N THR A 446 5.76 0.49 -7.88
CA THR A 446 4.35 0.65 -7.50
C THR A 446 3.74 -0.75 -7.39
N ILE A 447 3.16 -1.06 -6.24
CA ILE A 447 2.66 -2.40 -5.96
C ILE A 447 1.17 -2.31 -5.68
N GLU A 448 0.35 -2.94 -6.53
CA GLU A 448 -1.10 -2.88 -6.48
C GLU A 448 -1.68 -4.20 -6.00
N THR A 449 -2.50 -4.20 -4.96
CA THR A 449 -3.25 -5.38 -4.53
C THR A 449 -4.70 -5.34 -5.01
N PRO A 450 -5.35 -6.51 -5.21
CA PRO A 450 -6.71 -6.54 -5.73
C PRO A 450 -7.79 -6.19 -4.71
N TYR A 451 -7.52 -6.35 -3.41
CA TYR A 451 -8.54 -6.23 -2.36
C TYR A 451 -8.10 -5.41 -1.17
N ASN A 452 -9.08 -4.80 -0.51
CA ASN A 452 -8.94 -4.19 0.80
C ASN A 452 -9.31 -5.23 1.88
N ASN A 453 -8.36 -6.05 2.25
CA ASN A 453 -8.50 -7.05 3.31
C ASN A 453 -7.16 -7.44 3.93
N GLU A 454 -7.20 -8.21 5.00
CA GLU A 454 -6.02 -8.68 5.72
C GLU A 454 -5.07 -9.49 4.82
N ALA A 455 -5.61 -10.27 3.89
CA ALA A 455 -4.79 -11.02 2.95
C ALA A 455 -3.94 -10.14 2.02
N SER A 456 -4.40 -8.94 1.67
CA SER A 456 -3.59 -7.97 0.93
C SER A 456 -2.49 -7.36 1.80
N THR A 457 -2.71 -7.21 3.10
CA THR A 457 -1.67 -6.84 4.06
C THR A 457 -0.54 -7.88 4.07
N ASP A 458 -0.91 -9.15 4.15
CA ASP A 458 0.05 -10.26 4.13
C ASP A 458 0.77 -10.40 2.78
N LEU A 459 0.06 -10.19 1.66
CA LEU A 459 0.68 -10.15 0.32
C LEU A 459 1.82 -9.13 0.25
N PHE A 460 1.59 -7.94 0.76
CA PHE A 460 2.62 -6.90 0.81
C PHE A 460 3.79 -7.32 1.69
N GLU A 461 3.52 -7.82 2.90
CA GLU A 461 4.55 -8.22 3.86
C GLU A 461 5.49 -9.28 3.26
N TYR A 462 4.92 -10.37 2.72
CA TYR A 462 5.73 -11.44 2.13
C TYR A 462 6.42 -11.01 0.83
N GLY A 463 5.78 -10.16 0.04
CA GLY A 463 6.40 -9.58 -1.13
C GLY A 463 7.63 -8.75 -0.79
N VAL A 464 7.56 -7.95 0.29
CA VAL A 464 8.69 -7.18 0.80
C VAL A 464 9.84 -8.10 1.23
N TYR A 465 9.56 -9.25 1.88
CA TYR A 465 10.63 -10.21 2.23
C TYR A 465 11.33 -10.78 1.00
N GLY A 466 10.59 -11.10 -0.07
CA GLY A 466 11.19 -11.52 -1.35
C GLY A 466 12.04 -10.44 -2.00
N LEU A 467 11.59 -9.19 -1.94
CA LEU A 467 12.37 -8.06 -2.47
C LEU A 467 13.61 -7.77 -1.62
N ILE A 468 13.55 -7.94 -0.30
CA ILE A 468 14.71 -7.86 0.60
C ILE A 468 15.75 -8.91 0.22
N ASP A 469 15.34 -10.18 0.05
CA ASP A 469 16.24 -11.27 -0.32
C ASP A 469 16.93 -11.00 -1.66
N TYR A 470 16.19 -10.51 -2.64
CA TYR A 470 16.74 -10.09 -3.93
C TYR A 470 17.79 -8.97 -3.81
N VAL A 471 17.55 -8.01 -2.93
CA VAL A 471 18.47 -6.87 -2.73
C VAL A 471 19.76 -7.28 -2.03
N MET A 472 19.71 -8.31 -1.19
CA MET A 472 20.87 -8.88 -0.49
C MET A 472 21.77 -9.73 -1.41
N GLU A 473 21.22 -10.32 -2.51
CA GLU A 473 21.95 -11.10 -3.52
C GLU A 473 22.71 -10.22 -4.54
#